data_17c1c72ae916866e9c70ee894fdbf52f
#
_entry.id   17c1c72ae916866e9c70ee894fdbf52f
#
_cell.length_a   1.000
_cell.length_b   1.000
_cell.length_c   1.000
_cell.angle_alpha   90.00
_cell.angle_beta   90.00
_cell.angle_gamma   90.00
#
_symmetry.space_group_name_H-M   'P 1'
#
loop_
_entity.id
_entity.type
_entity.pdbx_description
1 polymer ?
#
loop_
_entity_poly.entity_id
_entity_poly.type
_entity_poly.pdbx_seq_one_letter_code
_entity_poly.pdbx_strand_id
1 'polypeptide(L)'
;MSTSRVLIVAAAVLLQGMALLAGELTLSNTAIDVTIDDGTGTVGVTDKRTAFTWRQKATADTKVKAISKTATGVNMTVVYPGLELEVAVELQIEPDKPEFTVALSARANLIRAMAFPHPFVTEPGTYLAIPMNEGISFPVDDKTIDEQYLVAYGGHGICMAFWGVTDGQKGHIAIIETPDDASIHIRRVDGNLCVSPQWQPQKGQFGYTRKLRYVFLDKGGHVAICKRYRAYAQKVGLFKTLEQKRKENPSVDLLIGAVNVWCWERDSLSIVRQMQAAGIERILWSNRGSPEDIKAMNEMPGVLTSRYDIYQDLMDPQTVKEQLRGVHSDWTQAGWPHDIMRDEKGDWRKGWQVTGKDGQMYPCGVLCDKQALKYARQRVPEDLKTHAYRCRFIDTTTASPWRECYDSNHPMTRSESKYWKMELLRYVCEDTKLVTGCETGHDAAVPYVHYFEGMLSLGPYRVPDAGRDMRRIWTDVPERVAKFQLGHRYRLPLWELVYHDCVVSQWYWGDYNNKLPSLWDKRDLFNVLYGTPPMFMFDSQFWGENKQRFVQSYKSTCSVARAAGYAEMTDHRFLTPDRDVQQTRFSNSIAVTVNFGDRPYRLPDGAEIKAMGYHVTGM
;
A
#
# COMPACT_ATOMS: atom_id res chain seq x y z
N MET A 1 -66.04 -3.51 66.00
CA MET A 1 -64.76 -4.17 65.80
C MET A 1 -64.63 -4.54 64.32
N SER A 2 -63.89 -3.72 63.54
CA SER A 2 -63.77 -3.80 62.08
C SER A 2 -62.42 -4.38 61.75
N THR A 3 -62.38 -5.48 61.03
CA THR A 3 -61.16 -6.08 60.50
C THR A 3 -61.08 -5.76 59.00
N SER A 4 -60.16 -4.86 58.67
CA SER A 4 -59.78 -4.53 57.26
C SER A 4 -58.93 -5.65 56.67
N ARG A 5 -59.34 -6.22 55.59
CA ARG A 5 -58.55 -7.11 54.74
C ARG A 5 -57.83 -6.28 53.69
N VAL A 6 -56.48 -6.35 53.70
CA VAL A 6 -55.63 -5.79 52.67
C VAL A 6 -55.51 -6.80 51.54
N LEU A 7 -55.95 -6.44 50.32
CA LEU A 7 -55.73 -7.22 49.10
C LEU A 7 -54.36 -6.82 48.53
N ILE A 8 -53.43 -7.75 48.44
CA ILE A 8 -52.19 -7.62 47.68
C ILE A 8 -52.49 -8.14 46.24
N VAL A 9 -52.46 -7.20 45.27
CA VAL A 9 -52.53 -7.54 43.85
C VAL A 9 -51.09 -7.74 43.37
N ALA A 10 -50.73 -8.99 43.11
CA ALA A 10 -49.49 -9.35 42.45
C ALA A 10 -49.66 -9.16 40.93
N ALA A 11 -49.03 -8.16 40.36
CA ALA A 11 -48.92 -7.99 38.90
C ALA A 11 -47.84 -8.95 38.36
N ALA A 12 -48.25 -10.04 37.76
CA ALA A 12 -47.40 -10.91 36.97
C ALA A 12 -47.11 -10.26 35.63
N VAL A 13 -45.89 -9.75 35.46
CA VAL A 13 -45.40 -9.33 34.13
C VAL A 13 -45.06 -10.58 33.36
N LEU A 14 -45.95 -10.97 32.45
CA LEU A 14 -45.68 -11.96 31.42
C LEU A 14 -44.69 -11.38 30.41
N LEU A 15 -43.43 -11.74 30.54
CA LEU A 15 -42.46 -11.64 29.43
C LEU A 15 -42.84 -12.70 28.39
N GLN A 16 -43.65 -12.31 27.43
CA GLN A 16 -43.80 -13.08 26.19
C GLN A 16 -42.50 -12.97 25.42
N GLY A 17 -41.68 -14.03 25.46
CA GLY A 17 -40.61 -14.24 24.49
C GLY A 17 -41.26 -14.42 23.11
N MET A 18 -41.30 -13.35 22.32
CA MET A 18 -41.56 -13.44 20.89
C MET A 18 -40.39 -14.22 20.28
N ALA A 19 -40.62 -15.48 19.89
CA ALA A 19 -39.78 -16.14 18.92
C ALA A 19 -39.86 -15.28 17.65
N LEU A 20 -38.77 -14.53 17.32
CA LEU A 20 -38.63 -13.85 16.03
C LEU A 20 -38.63 -14.96 14.96
N LEU A 21 -39.63 -14.97 14.11
CA LEU A 21 -39.56 -15.63 12.81
C LEU A 21 -38.38 -15.01 12.07
N ALA A 22 -37.51 -15.82 11.45
CA ALA A 22 -36.39 -15.34 10.62
C ALA A 22 -36.90 -14.25 9.67
N GLY A 23 -36.36 -13.05 9.78
CA GLY A 23 -36.84 -11.88 9.07
C GLY A 23 -35.68 -10.96 8.65
N GLU A 24 -35.94 -10.10 7.70
CA GLU A 24 -35.02 -9.05 7.29
C GLU A 24 -35.34 -7.74 7.98
N LEU A 25 -34.32 -7.05 8.47
CA LEU A 25 -34.42 -5.66 8.89
C LEU A 25 -34.01 -4.75 7.75
N THR A 26 -34.79 -3.73 7.47
CA THR A 26 -34.49 -2.76 6.40
C THR A 26 -34.22 -1.38 6.97
N LEU A 27 -33.12 -0.77 6.50
CA LEU A 27 -32.79 0.64 6.64
C LEU A 27 -32.85 1.30 5.26
N SER A 28 -33.25 2.57 5.20
CA SER A 28 -33.43 3.29 3.94
C SER A 28 -33.01 4.74 4.07
N ASN A 29 -32.37 5.26 3.04
CA ASN A 29 -32.14 6.68 2.85
C ASN A 29 -32.49 7.08 1.40
N THR A 30 -32.14 8.29 0.98
CA THR A 30 -32.41 8.78 -0.39
C THR A 30 -31.67 8.00 -1.48
N ALA A 31 -30.53 7.36 -1.17
CA ALA A 31 -29.63 6.74 -2.14
C ALA A 31 -29.66 5.21 -2.12
N ILE A 32 -29.80 4.58 -0.94
CA ILE A 32 -29.71 3.12 -0.78
C ILE A 32 -30.79 2.57 0.15
N ASP A 33 -31.18 1.32 -0.11
CA ASP A 33 -31.87 0.43 0.83
C ASP A 33 -30.90 -0.63 1.31
N VAL A 34 -30.80 -0.82 2.62
CA VAL A 34 -29.91 -1.81 3.25
C VAL A 34 -30.77 -2.82 3.99
N THR A 35 -30.70 -4.10 3.59
CA THR A 35 -31.36 -5.21 4.26
C THR A 35 -30.38 -6.02 5.06
N ILE A 36 -30.74 -6.46 6.26
CA ILE A 36 -29.90 -7.28 7.15
C ILE A 36 -30.68 -8.53 7.53
N ASP A 37 -30.12 -9.69 7.25
CA ASP A 37 -30.65 -10.99 7.66
C ASP A 37 -30.43 -11.19 9.17
N ASP A 38 -31.49 -11.47 9.91
CA ASP A 38 -31.45 -11.54 11.38
C ASP A 38 -30.84 -12.84 11.93
N GLY A 39 -30.65 -13.85 11.09
CA GLY A 39 -30.00 -15.12 11.45
C GLY A 39 -28.49 -15.13 11.22
N THR A 40 -28.06 -14.61 10.07
CA THR A 40 -26.65 -14.66 9.63
C THR A 40 -25.90 -13.35 9.78
N GLY A 41 -26.60 -12.22 9.84
CA GLY A 41 -26.02 -10.88 9.81
C GLY A 41 -25.50 -10.47 8.42
N THR A 42 -25.88 -11.20 7.35
CA THR A 42 -25.53 -10.80 5.98
C THR A 42 -26.30 -9.55 5.56
N VAL A 43 -25.67 -8.75 4.71
CA VAL A 43 -26.21 -7.47 4.25
C VAL A 43 -26.51 -7.53 2.75
N GLY A 44 -27.71 -7.09 2.38
CA GLY A 44 -28.08 -6.73 1.01
C GLY A 44 -28.13 -5.21 0.87
N VAL A 45 -27.68 -4.66 -0.27
CA VAL A 45 -27.75 -3.23 -0.53
C VAL A 45 -28.27 -2.97 -1.94
N THR A 46 -29.41 -2.30 -2.02
CA THR A 46 -29.94 -1.83 -3.30
C THR A 46 -29.59 -0.37 -3.49
N ASP A 47 -28.78 -0.08 -4.49
CA ASP A 47 -28.49 1.29 -4.92
C ASP A 47 -29.65 1.80 -5.79
N LYS A 48 -30.41 2.77 -5.26
CA LYS A 48 -31.61 3.33 -5.92
C LYS A 48 -31.29 4.06 -7.22
N ARG A 49 -30.06 4.55 -7.37
CA ARG A 49 -29.61 5.29 -8.56
C ARG A 49 -29.39 4.37 -9.77
N THR A 50 -29.03 3.10 -9.50
CA THR A 50 -28.74 2.08 -10.54
C THR A 50 -29.74 0.92 -10.54
N ALA A 51 -30.61 0.82 -9.52
CA ALA A 51 -31.47 -0.31 -9.22
C ALA A 51 -30.72 -1.65 -9.07
N PHE A 52 -29.41 -1.60 -8.84
CA PHE A 52 -28.59 -2.79 -8.65
C PHE A 52 -28.52 -3.19 -7.17
N THR A 53 -28.61 -4.49 -6.90
CA THR A 53 -28.54 -5.02 -5.54
C THR A 53 -27.27 -5.83 -5.32
N TRP A 54 -26.42 -5.36 -4.43
CA TRP A 54 -25.26 -6.06 -3.89
C TRP A 54 -25.69 -6.97 -2.75
N ARG A 55 -25.24 -8.24 -2.73
CA ARG A 55 -25.60 -9.20 -1.67
C ARG A 55 -24.37 -9.83 -1.06
N GLN A 56 -24.36 -9.91 0.26
CA GLN A 56 -23.35 -10.69 0.99
C GLN A 56 -23.76 -12.15 1.06
N LYS A 57 -22.77 -13.04 1.19
CA LYS A 57 -22.95 -14.47 1.47
C LYS A 57 -22.20 -14.84 2.73
N ALA A 58 -22.89 -15.52 3.65
CA ALA A 58 -22.27 -16.02 4.87
C ALA A 58 -21.17 -17.04 4.51
N THR A 59 -19.95 -16.78 5.00
CA THR A 59 -18.76 -17.58 4.72
C THR A 59 -17.97 -17.94 5.99
N ALA A 60 -18.36 -17.39 7.14
CA ALA A 60 -17.88 -17.76 8.45
C ALA A 60 -19.01 -18.47 9.23
N ASP A 61 -18.62 -19.35 10.15
CA ASP A 61 -19.58 -19.97 11.08
C ASP A 61 -19.94 -18.92 12.15
N THR A 62 -20.95 -18.11 11.83
CA THR A 62 -21.47 -17.03 12.68
C THR A 62 -22.98 -17.14 12.81
N LYS A 63 -23.50 -16.68 13.95
CA LYS A 63 -24.93 -16.57 14.21
C LYS A 63 -25.23 -15.23 14.89
N VAL A 64 -26.36 -14.65 14.53
CA VAL A 64 -26.87 -13.46 15.22
C VAL A 64 -27.63 -13.94 16.47
N LYS A 65 -27.14 -13.52 17.64
CA LYS A 65 -27.76 -13.84 18.94
C LYS A 65 -28.86 -12.85 19.32
N ALA A 66 -28.67 -11.60 18.94
CA ALA A 66 -29.61 -10.51 19.22
C ALA A 66 -29.46 -9.45 18.14
N ILE A 67 -30.57 -8.83 17.75
CA ILE A 67 -30.58 -7.75 16.77
C ILE A 67 -31.70 -6.74 17.14
N SER A 68 -31.40 -5.46 16.96
CA SER A 68 -32.35 -4.37 17.19
C SER A 68 -32.12 -3.22 16.23
N LYS A 69 -33.21 -2.65 15.73
CA LYS A 69 -33.18 -1.48 14.85
C LYS A 69 -33.14 -0.19 15.68
N THR A 70 -32.33 0.77 15.20
CA THR A 70 -32.31 2.15 15.70
C THR A 70 -32.86 3.10 14.63
N ALA A 71 -32.85 4.40 14.88
CA ALA A 71 -33.34 5.39 13.92
C ALA A 71 -32.56 5.38 12.59
N THR A 72 -31.23 5.17 12.64
CA THR A 72 -30.33 5.25 11.48
C THR A 72 -29.46 4.00 11.32
N GLY A 73 -29.73 2.93 12.08
CA GLY A 73 -28.84 1.78 12.09
C GLY A 73 -29.47 0.52 12.67
N VAL A 74 -28.63 -0.47 12.84
CA VAL A 74 -28.93 -1.75 13.48
C VAL A 74 -27.78 -2.09 14.44
N ASN A 75 -28.15 -2.47 15.66
CA ASN A 75 -27.23 -3.08 16.62
C ASN A 75 -27.48 -4.60 16.64
N MET A 76 -26.42 -5.39 16.55
CA MET A 76 -26.52 -6.84 16.64
C MET A 76 -25.38 -7.43 17.47
N THR A 77 -25.61 -8.61 18.03
CA THR A 77 -24.56 -9.42 18.65
C THR A 77 -24.32 -10.63 17.78
N VAL A 78 -23.12 -10.73 17.21
CA VAL A 78 -22.70 -11.87 16.38
C VAL A 78 -21.85 -12.81 17.22
N VAL A 79 -22.19 -14.09 17.19
CA VAL A 79 -21.49 -15.15 17.93
C VAL A 79 -20.63 -15.95 16.96
N TYR A 80 -19.41 -16.24 17.36
CA TYR A 80 -18.44 -17.10 16.69
C TYR A 80 -18.22 -18.36 17.55
N PRO A 81 -18.96 -19.45 17.35
CA PRO A 81 -18.86 -20.65 18.20
C PRO A 81 -17.43 -21.22 18.24
N GLY A 82 -16.74 -21.27 17.09
CA GLY A 82 -15.38 -21.79 17.01
C GLY A 82 -14.28 -20.88 17.60
N LEU A 83 -14.62 -19.68 18.09
CA LEU A 83 -13.74 -18.75 18.78
C LEU A 83 -14.18 -18.46 20.22
N GLU A 84 -15.32 -19.01 20.64
CA GLU A 84 -15.98 -18.66 21.93
C GLU A 84 -16.13 -17.14 22.10
N LEU A 85 -16.46 -16.43 21.01
CA LEU A 85 -16.43 -14.98 20.93
C LEU A 85 -17.81 -14.41 20.61
N GLU A 86 -18.26 -13.43 21.37
CA GLU A 86 -19.40 -12.58 21.05
C GLU A 86 -18.91 -11.18 20.67
N VAL A 87 -19.36 -10.68 19.52
CA VAL A 87 -18.99 -9.37 19.00
C VAL A 87 -20.23 -8.50 18.89
N ALA A 88 -20.20 -7.34 19.51
CA ALA A 88 -21.20 -6.31 19.28
C ALA A 88 -20.90 -5.63 17.94
N VAL A 89 -21.88 -5.58 17.09
CA VAL A 89 -21.82 -4.98 15.74
C VAL A 89 -22.82 -3.85 15.66
N GLU A 90 -22.36 -2.69 15.27
CA GLU A 90 -23.16 -1.53 14.98
C GLU A 90 -23.06 -1.21 13.48
N LEU A 91 -24.18 -1.26 12.76
CA LEU A 91 -24.30 -0.84 11.37
C LEU A 91 -25.10 0.47 11.32
N GLN A 92 -24.53 1.49 10.68
CA GLN A 92 -25.16 2.80 10.53
C GLN A 92 -25.15 3.26 9.08
N ILE A 93 -26.30 3.70 8.55
CA ILE A 93 -26.39 4.36 7.24
C ILE A 93 -26.15 5.86 7.37
N GLU A 94 -25.44 6.44 6.40
CA GLU A 94 -25.31 7.90 6.30
C GLU A 94 -26.62 8.49 5.75
N PRO A 95 -27.17 9.56 6.33
CA PRO A 95 -28.52 10.03 6.00
C PRO A 95 -28.76 10.31 4.51
N ASP A 96 -27.81 10.97 3.83
CA ASP A 96 -27.98 11.45 2.45
C ASP A 96 -26.92 10.88 1.49
N LYS A 97 -26.21 9.82 1.87
CA LYS A 97 -25.12 9.25 1.07
C LYS A 97 -25.31 7.76 0.82
N PRO A 98 -24.81 7.25 -0.30
CA PRO A 98 -24.83 5.83 -0.60
C PRO A 98 -23.76 5.08 0.22
N GLU A 99 -23.77 5.24 1.53
CA GLU A 99 -22.72 4.75 2.43
C GLU A 99 -23.33 4.19 3.72
N PHE A 100 -22.68 3.14 4.24
CA PHE A 100 -22.89 2.70 5.61
C PHE A 100 -21.57 2.32 6.28
N THR A 101 -21.53 2.38 7.60
CA THR A 101 -20.41 1.96 8.43
C THR A 101 -20.76 0.73 9.23
N VAL A 102 -19.75 -0.09 9.51
CA VAL A 102 -19.82 -1.24 10.43
C VAL A 102 -18.76 -1.05 11.49
N ALA A 103 -19.16 -1.01 12.76
CA ALA A 103 -18.27 -0.97 13.90
C ALA A 103 -18.40 -2.28 14.69
N LEU A 104 -17.27 -2.89 15.01
CA LEU A 104 -17.18 -4.16 15.74
C LEU A 104 -16.48 -3.94 17.07
N SER A 105 -17.05 -4.41 18.16
CA SER A 105 -16.43 -4.32 19.48
C SER A 105 -16.66 -5.58 20.31
N ALA A 106 -15.66 -5.96 21.09
CA ALA A 106 -15.75 -7.02 22.09
C ALA A 106 -14.76 -6.77 23.22
N ARG A 107 -15.14 -7.15 24.43
CA ARG A 107 -14.24 -7.22 25.60
C ARG A 107 -13.88 -8.68 25.85
N ALA A 108 -13.07 -9.25 24.96
CA ALA A 108 -12.78 -10.68 24.96
C ALA A 108 -11.38 -10.94 24.37
N ASN A 109 -10.86 -12.14 24.66
CA ASN A 109 -9.71 -12.66 23.97
C ASN A 109 -10.06 -12.90 22.50
N LEU A 110 -9.12 -12.63 21.62
CA LEU A 110 -9.18 -13.01 20.21
C LEU A 110 -7.92 -13.83 19.93
N ILE A 111 -8.08 -15.15 19.81
CA ILE A 111 -6.96 -16.09 19.70
C ILE A 111 -6.46 -16.28 18.26
N ARG A 112 -7.28 -15.93 17.28
CA ARG A 112 -6.96 -15.96 15.83
C ARG A 112 -7.81 -14.94 15.10
N ALA A 113 -7.44 -14.65 13.86
CA ALA A 113 -8.19 -13.72 13.01
C ALA A 113 -9.67 -14.12 12.86
N MET A 114 -10.53 -13.12 12.84
CA MET A 114 -11.96 -13.26 12.56
C MET A 114 -12.37 -12.48 11.32
N ALA A 115 -13.35 -12.97 10.60
CA ALA A 115 -13.90 -12.36 9.38
C ALA A 115 -15.30 -11.81 9.65
N PHE A 116 -15.49 -10.52 9.48
CA PHE A 116 -16.78 -9.82 9.43
C PHE A 116 -16.58 -8.37 8.96
N PRO A 117 -17.50 -7.79 8.16
CA PRO A 117 -18.71 -8.38 7.56
C PRO A 117 -18.41 -9.49 6.55
N HIS A 118 -19.46 -10.20 6.16
CA HIS A 118 -19.37 -11.22 5.11
C HIS A 118 -19.05 -10.57 3.75
N PRO A 119 -18.41 -11.31 2.82
CA PRO A 119 -18.09 -10.77 1.50
C PRO A 119 -19.36 -10.51 0.68
N PHE A 120 -19.38 -9.40 -0.06
CA PHE A 120 -20.30 -9.24 -1.18
C PHE A 120 -19.91 -10.21 -2.29
N VAL A 121 -20.89 -10.98 -2.78
CA VAL A 121 -20.69 -11.86 -3.94
C VAL A 121 -20.49 -11.02 -5.20
N THR A 122 -19.68 -11.55 -6.11
CA THR A 122 -19.35 -10.90 -7.36
C THR A 122 -19.89 -11.68 -8.54
N GLU A 123 -20.12 -11.01 -9.66
CA GLU A 123 -20.64 -11.60 -10.88
C GLU A 123 -19.58 -11.55 -11.99
N PRO A 124 -19.55 -12.52 -12.94
CA PRO A 124 -18.70 -12.45 -14.12
C PRO A 124 -18.84 -11.10 -14.85
N GLY A 125 -17.74 -10.61 -15.41
CA GLY A 125 -17.68 -9.26 -16.00
C GLY A 125 -17.35 -8.14 -15.02
N THR A 126 -17.26 -8.44 -13.71
CA THR A 126 -16.72 -7.50 -12.71
C THR A 126 -15.25 -7.81 -12.41
N TYR A 127 -14.57 -6.84 -11.80
CA TYR A 127 -13.20 -7.03 -11.32
C TYR A 127 -12.99 -6.40 -9.94
N LEU A 128 -12.08 -7.00 -9.20
CA LEU A 128 -11.59 -6.43 -7.94
C LEU A 128 -10.55 -5.36 -8.28
N ALA A 129 -10.66 -4.18 -7.67
CA ALA A 129 -9.64 -3.14 -7.67
C ALA A 129 -8.87 -3.22 -6.35
N ILE A 130 -7.66 -3.78 -6.39
CA ILE A 130 -6.85 -4.07 -5.19
C ILE A 130 -5.60 -3.18 -5.20
N PRO A 131 -5.37 -2.39 -4.15
CA PRO A 131 -4.20 -1.52 -4.05
C PRO A 131 -2.94 -2.32 -3.61
N MET A 132 -2.56 -3.30 -4.42
CA MET A 132 -1.29 -4.01 -4.35
C MET A 132 -0.32 -3.36 -5.31
N ASN A 133 0.91 -3.08 -4.86
CA ASN A 133 1.83 -2.27 -5.63
C ASN A 133 1.13 -0.93 -5.96
N GLU A 134 1.18 -0.40 -7.17
CA GLU A 134 0.40 0.80 -7.55
C GLU A 134 -1.09 0.51 -7.72
N GLY A 135 -1.45 -0.73 -7.98
CA GLY A 135 -2.81 -1.19 -8.14
C GLY A 135 -2.94 -2.31 -9.18
N ILE A 136 -3.88 -3.21 -8.93
CA ILE A 136 -4.18 -4.32 -9.84
C ILE A 136 -5.68 -4.54 -9.96
N SER A 137 -6.14 -4.92 -11.15
CA SER A 137 -7.48 -5.44 -11.38
C SER A 137 -7.45 -6.95 -11.46
N PHE A 138 -8.32 -7.62 -10.70
CA PHE A 138 -8.53 -9.06 -10.80
C PHE A 138 -9.92 -9.33 -11.36
N PRO A 139 -10.06 -9.72 -12.64
CA PRO A 139 -11.33 -10.24 -13.13
C PRO A 139 -11.80 -11.38 -12.23
N VAL A 140 -13.03 -11.30 -11.73
CA VAL A 140 -13.47 -12.18 -10.65
C VAL A 140 -13.59 -13.64 -11.07
N ASP A 141 -13.79 -13.90 -12.34
CA ASP A 141 -13.93 -15.22 -12.96
C ASP A 141 -12.61 -15.79 -13.54
N ASP A 142 -11.50 -15.02 -13.51
CA ASP A 142 -10.18 -15.49 -13.97
C ASP A 142 -9.63 -16.57 -13.02
N LYS A 143 -9.66 -17.84 -13.46
CA LYS A 143 -9.21 -19.01 -12.69
C LYS A 143 -7.68 -19.08 -12.50
N THR A 144 -6.92 -18.25 -13.19
CA THR A 144 -5.45 -18.19 -13.05
C THR A 144 -4.98 -17.33 -11.88
N ILE A 145 -5.90 -16.61 -11.23
CA ILE A 145 -5.63 -15.79 -10.06
C ILE A 145 -5.86 -16.65 -8.81
N ASP A 146 -4.80 -16.82 -8.02
CA ASP A 146 -4.84 -17.56 -6.77
C ASP A 146 -5.58 -16.78 -5.68
N GLU A 147 -6.11 -17.49 -4.68
CA GLU A 147 -6.60 -16.90 -3.44
C GLU A 147 -5.43 -16.26 -2.69
N GLN A 148 -5.66 -15.11 -2.04
CA GLN A 148 -4.61 -14.31 -1.42
C GLN A 148 -5.05 -13.76 -0.08
N TYR A 149 -4.09 -13.72 0.85
CA TYR A 149 -4.24 -13.07 2.14
C TYR A 149 -3.29 -11.88 2.22
N LEU A 150 -3.82 -10.66 2.32
CA LEU A 150 -3.07 -9.43 2.22
C LEU A 150 -3.24 -8.61 3.49
N VAL A 151 -2.14 -8.37 4.22
CA VAL A 151 -2.15 -7.47 5.38
C VAL A 151 -2.39 -6.02 4.94
N ALA A 152 -3.04 -5.24 5.77
CA ALA A 152 -3.06 -3.81 5.59
C ALA A 152 -1.70 -3.25 6.00
N TYR A 153 -1.03 -2.62 5.03
CA TYR A 153 0.29 -2.01 5.13
C TYR A 153 1.46 -2.98 5.34
N GLY A 154 2.50 -2.71 4.58
CA GLY A 154 3.77 -3.39 4.64
C GLY A 154 3.80 -4.75 3.95
N GLY A 155 5.00 -5.23 3.69
CA GLY A 155 5.26 -6.49 3.04
C GLY A 155 4.64 -6.58 1.65
N HIS A 156 3.93 -7.67 1.41
CA HIS A 156 3.21 -7.93 0.17
C HIS A 156 1.70 -7.73 0.34
N GLY A 157 1.31 -6.80 1.19
CA GLY A 157 -0.08 -6.47 1.47
C GLY A 157 -0.65 -5.37 0.58
N ILE A 158 -1.68 -4.69 1.09
CA ILE A 158 -2.27 -3.53 0.44
C ILE A 158 -1.60 -2.23 0.93
N CYS A 159 -1.32 -1.31 0.01
CA CYS A 159 -0.65 -0.04 0.30
C CYS A 159 -1.61 1.09 0.72
N MET A 160 -2.88 0.90 0.48
CA MET A 160 -3.99 1.77 0.91
C MET A 160 -5.07 0.90 1.55
N ALA A 161 -5.67 1.37 2.63
CA ALA A 161 -6.59 0.56 3.45
C ALA A 161 -7.99 0.46 2.83
N PHE A 162 -8.10 -0.07 1.61
CA PHE A 162 -9.37 -0.32 0.94
C PHE A 162 -9.28 -1.48 -0.06
N TRP A 163 -10.45 -1.93 -0.53
CA TRP A 163 -10.62 -2.66 -1.77
C TRP A 163 -11.86 -2.17 -2.50
N GLY A 164 -11.91 -2.41 -3.80
CA GLY A 164 -13.05 -2.07 -4.63
C GLY A 164 -13.54 -3.24 -5.46
N VAL A 165 -14.82 -3.20 -5.85
CA VAL A 165 -15.45 -4.10 -6.84
C VAL A 165 -16.17 -3.24 -7.85
N THR A 166 -15.99 -3.49 -9.15
CA THR A 166 -16.66 -2.71 -10.20
C THR A 166 -16.78 -3.48 -11.50
N ASP A 167 -17.77 -3.13 -12.32
CA ASP A 167 -17.88 -3.54 -13.72
C ASP A 167 -17.27 -2.54 -14.71
N GLY A 168 -16.58 -1.51 -14.16
CA GLY A 168 -16.01 -0.39 -14.94
C GLY A 168 -16.91 0.83 -14.95
N GLN A 169 -18.16 0.70 -14.54
CA GLN A 169 -19.12 1.79 -14.34
C GLN A 169 -19.52 1.88 -12.87
N LYS A 170 -20.53 1.10 -12.47
CA LYS A 170 -20.94 1.00 -11.07
C LYS A 170 -20.00 0.12 -10.26
N GLY A 171 -20.03 0.28 -8.94
CA GLY A 171 -19.18 -0.49 -8.04
C GLY A 171 -19.42 -0.17 -6.57
N HIS A 172 -18.59 -0.74 -5.73
CA HIS A 172 -18.46 -0.31 -4.35
C HIS A 172 -17.00 -0.29 -3.91
N ILE A 173 -16.72 0.52 -2.91
CA ILE A 173 -15.46 0.50 -2.17
C ILE A 173 -15.73 0.17 -0.72
N ALA A 174 -14.86 -0.63 -0.12
CA ALA A 174 -14.80 -0.85 1.31
C ALA A 174 -13.52 -0.22 1.87
N ILE A 175 -13.67 0.75 2.77
CA ILE A 175 -12.58 1.49 3.41
C ILE A 175 -12.38 0.94 4.82
N ILE A 176 -11.20 0.43 5.13
CA ILE A 176 -10.84 -0.04 6.47
C ILE A 176 -10.42 1.18 7.29
N GLU A 177 -11.32 1.70 8.13
CA GLU A 177 -11.05 2.91 8.93
C GLU A 177 -10.09 2.65 10.10
N THR A 178 -9.91 1.37 10.50
CA THR A 178 -8.98 0.94 11.56
C THR A 178 -8.04 -0.16 11.06
N PRO A 179 -7.04 0.18 10.22
CA PRO A 179 -6.26 -0.82 9.49
C PRO A 179 -5.14 -1.49 10.29
N ASP A 180 -4.82 -1.04 11.51
CA ASP A 180 -3.59 -1.42 12.22
C ASP A 180 -3.47 -2.92 12.48
N ASP A 181 -4.60 -3.60 12.73
CA ASP A 181 -4.68 -5.06 12.89
C ASP A 181 -5.63 -5.69 11.85
N ALA A 182 -5.65 -5.15 10.63
CA ALA A 182 -6.53 -5.62 9.58
C ALA A 182 -5.75 -6.28 8.44
N SER A 183 -6.45 -7.15 7.73
CA SER A 183 -6.04 -7.74 6.46
C SER A 183 -7.28 -8.00 5.60
N ILE A 184 -7.08 -8.34 4.35
CA ILE A 184 -8.14 -8.79 3.46
C ILE A 184 -7.84 -10.21 2.98
N HIS A 185 -8.89 -11.00 2.84
CA HIS A 185 -8.82 -12.31 2.23
C HIS A 185 -9.58 -12.30 0.89
N ILE A 186 -8.83 -12.44 -0.19
CA ILE A 186 -9.35 -12.62 -1.54
C ILE A 186 -9.54 -14.12 -1.74
N ARG A 187 -10.78 -14.57 -1.87
CA ARG A 187 -11.12 -15.98 -2.02
C ARG A 187 -12.30 -16.19 -2.95
N ARG A 188 -12.51 -17.45 -3.38
CA ARG A 188 -13.65 -17.76 -4.24
C ARG A 188 -14.90 -18.08 -3.43
N VAL A 189 -15.98 -17.42 -3.82
CA VAL A 189 -17.34 -17.70 -3.35
C VAL A 189 -18.17 -17.92 -4.60
N ASP A 190 -18.86 -19.06 -4.69
CA ASP A 190 -19.62 -19.47 -5.89
C ASP A 190 -18.80 -19.44 -7.20
N GLY A 191 -17.49 -19.73 -7.07
CA GLY A 191 -16.56 -19.78 -8.19
C GLY A 191 -15.92 -18.44 -8.57
N ASN A 192 -16.38 -17.31 -8.06
CA ASN A 192 -15.84 -15.97 -8.34
C ASN A 192 -15.01 -15.43 -7.16
N LEU A 193 -14.00 -14.58 -7.45
CA LEU A 193 -13.21 -13.93 -6.42
C LEU A 193 -14.04 -12.88 -5.67
N CYS A 194 -14.07 -12.99 -4.34
CA CYS A 194 -14.68 -12.03 -3.42
C CYS A 194 -13.67 -11.61 -2.37
N VAL A 195 -13.91 -10.49 -1.69
CA VAL A 195 -13.02 -9.96 -0.64
C VAL A 195 -13.76 -9.94 0.70
N SER A 196 -13.10 -10.49 1.73
CA SER A 196 -13.54 -10.41 3.12
C SER A 196 -12.52 -9.65 3.96
N PRO A 197 -12.92 -8.72 4.85
CA PRO A 197 -12.04 -8.19 5.85
C PRO A 197 -11.68 -9.27 6.87
N GLN A 198 -10.48 -9.19 7.41
CA GLN A 198 -9.98 -10.05 8.47
C GLN A 198 -9.41 -9.17 9.59
N TRP A 199 -9.79 -9.47 10.82
CA TRP A 199 -9.36 -8.72 11.99
C TRP A 199 -8.43 -9.57 12.83
N GLN A 200 -7.19 -9.11 12.97
CA GLN A 200 -6.15 -9.80 13.73
C GLN A 200 -6.29 -9.51 15.22
N PRO A 201 -5.91 -10.47 16.10
CA PRO A 201 -5.78 -10.16 17.53
C PRO A 201 -4.74 -9.07 17.76
N GLN A 202 -5.02 -8.16 18.72
CA GLN A 202 -4.03 -7.25 19.26
C GLN A 202 -3.52 -7.82 20.58
N LYS A 203 -2.32 -8.38 20.58
CA LYS A 203 -1.74 -9.09 21.73
C LYS A 203 -2.70 -10.09 22.37
N GLY A 204 -3.36 -10.92 21.55
CA GLY A 204 -4.30 -11.92 22.01
C GLY A 204 -5.69 -11.39 22.42
N GLN A 205 -5.96 -10.10 22.26
CA GLN A 205 -7.23 -9.46 22.60
C GLN A 205 -7.95 -8.95 21.36
N PHE A 206 -9.26 -8.74 21.44
CA PHE A 206 -10.00 -7.97 20.44
C PHE A 206 -9.44 -6.53 20.35
N GLY A 207 -9.09 -5.96 21.48
CA GLY A 207 -8.31 -4.73 21.66
C GLY A 207 -9.16 -3.46 21.59
N TYR A 208 -9.59 -3.06 20.41
CA TYR A 208 -10.30 -1.81 20.16
C TYR A 208 -11.43 -1.98 19.14
N THR A 209 -12.30 -0.99 19.00
CA THR A 209 -13.39 -1.00 18.02
C THR A 209 -12.83 -1.02 16.59
N ARG A 210 -13.19 -2.04 15.81
CA ARG A 210 -12.81 -2.20 14.40
C ARG A 210 -13.87 -1.52 13.53
N LYS A 211 -13.44 -0.75 12.52
CA LYS A 211 -14.36 0.03 11.69
C LYS A 211 -14.10 -0.19 10.20
N LEU A 212 -15.20 -0.38 9.48
CA LEU A 212 -15.22 -0.51 8.03
C LEU A 212 -16.35 0.36 7.46
N ARG A 213 -16.09 1.02 6.35
CA ARG A 213 -17.07 1.81 5.61
C ARG A 213 -17.27 1.24 4.22
N TYR A 214 -18.51 1.01 3.84
CA TYR A 214 -18.89 0.70 2.46
C TYR A 214 -19.50 1.92 1.79
N VAL A 215 -19.09 2.16 0.53
CA VAL A 215 -19.60 3.25 -0.31
C VAL A 215 -19.97 2.66 -1.66
N PHE A 216 -21.18 2.92 -2.11
CA PHE A 216 -21.71 2.45 -3.40
C PHE A 216 -21.59 3.56 -4.44
N LEU A 217 -21.16 3.19 -5.64
CA LEU A 217 -20.84 4.09 -6.73
C LEU A 217 -21.72 3.74 -7.94
N ASP A 218 -22.42 4.76 -8.47
CA ASP A 218 -23.30 4.59 -9.63
C ASP A 218 -22.56 4.62 -10.96
N LYS A 219 -21.37 5.21 -10.98
CA LYS A 219 -20.54 5.38 -12.18
C LYS A 219 -19.08 5.64 -11.85
N GLY A 220 -18.20 5.56 -12.88
CA GLY A 220 -16.80 6.00 -12.82
C GLY A 220 -15.81 4.91 -12.43
N GLY A 221 -16.27 3.69 -12.14
CA GLY A 221 -15.42 2.52 -11.97
C GLY A 221 -14.31 2.70 -10.94
N HIS A 222 -13.11 2.21 -11.23
CA HIS A 222 -11.94 2.30 -10.35
C HIS A 222 -11.48 3.75 -10.10
N VAL A 223 -11.73 4.68 -11.02
CA VAL A 223 -11.41 6.10 -10.80
C VAL A 223 -12.28 6.67 -9.68
N ALA A 224 -13.59 6.44 -9.71
CA ALA A 224 -14.50 6.89 -8.66
C ALA A 224 -14.15 6.25 -7.29
N ILE A 225 -13.76 4.96 -7.27
CA ILE A 225 -13.23 4.28 -6.09
C ILE A 225 -12.04 5.06 -5.50
N CYS A 226 -11.04 5.38 -6.33
CA CYS A 226 -9.85 6.11 -5.89
C CYS A 226 -10.15 7.54 -5.44
N LYS A 227 -11.01 8.26 -6.16
CA LYS A 227 -11.39 9.63 -5.77
C LYS A 227 -12.18 9.66 -4.46
N ARG A 228 -13.01 8.65 -4.21
CA ARG A 228 -13.68 8.51 -2.91
C ARG A 228 -12.67 8.22 -1.79
N TYR A 229 -11.67 7.38 -2.04
CA TYR A 229 -10.60 7.12 -1.07
C TYR A 229 -9.72 8.35 -0.85
N ARG A 230 -9.34 9.09 -1.91
CA ARG A 230 -8.59 10.34 -1.79
C ARG A 230 -9.29 11.35 -0.87
N ALA A 231 -10.60 11.51 -1.02
CA ALA A 231 -11.39 12.39 -0.14
C ALA A 231 -11.38 11.91 1.33
N TYR A 232 -11.39 10.59 1.56
CA TYR A 232 -11.22 10.01 2.88
C TYR A 232 -9.82 10.30 3.44
N ALA A 233 -8.77 10.04 2.67
CA ALA A 233 -7.38 10.25 3.06
C ALA A 233 -7.10 11.72 3.46
N GLN A 234 -7.65 12.66 2.70
CA GLN A 234 -7.58 14.09 3.03
C GLN A 234 -8.25 14.40 4.38
N LYS A 235 -9.42 13.81 4.62
CA LYS A 235 -10.19 14.03 5.87
C LYS A 235 -9.47 13.49 7.11
N VAL A 236 -8.75 12.36 6.98
CA VAL A 236 -8.11 11.68 8.12
C VAL A 236 -6.63 12.00 8.28
N GLY A 237 -6.08 12.95 7.50
CA GLY A 237 -4.69 13.41 7.64
C GLY A 237 -3.64 12.52 6.99
N LEU A 238 -4.03 11.61 6.09
CA LEU A 238 -3.12 10.79 5.29
C LEU A 238 -2.72 11.49 3.98
N PHE A 239 -2.60 12.80 4.00
CA PHE A 239 -2.48 13.58 2.78
C PHE A 239 -1.61 14.83 2.98
N LYS A 240 -0.58 14.99 2.15
CA LYS A 240 0.25 16.19 2.05
C LYS A 240 0.86 16.23 0.66
N THR A 241 0.62 17.31 -0.09
CA THR A 241 1.08 17.41 -1.48
C THR A 241 2.59 17.67 -1.57
N LEU A 242 3.22 17.27 -2.68
CA LEU A 242 4.61 17.59 -3.00
C LEU A 242 4.84 19.10 -3.05
N GLU A 243 3.86 19.87 -3.49
CA GLU A 243 3.91 21.34 -3.47
C GLU A 243 3.98 21.90 -2.03
N GLN A 244 3.23 21.33 -1.09
CA GLN A 244 3.33 21.70 0.34
C GLN A 244 4.70 21.32 0.90
N LYS A 245 5.18 20.09 0.59
CA LYS A 245 6.49 19.60 1.02
C LYS A 245 7.64 20.42 0.44
N ARG A 246 7.54 20.86 -0.83
CA ARG A 246 8.52 21.73 -1.48
C ARG A 246 8.64 23.08 -0.77
N LYS A 247 7.55 23.66 -0.28
CA LYS A 247 7.57 24.89 0.50
C LYS A 247 8.34 24.74 1.82
N GLU A 248 8.30 23.56 2.41
CA GLU A 248 9.02 23.24 3.65
C GLU A 248 10.50 22.86 3.42
N ASN A 249 10.77 22.20 2.27
CA ASN A 249 12.10 21.79 1.83
C ASN A 249 12.24 21.95 0.31
N PRO A 250 12.88 23.02 -0.18
CA PRO A 250 13.05 23.28 -1.61
C PRO A 250 13.78 22.17 -2.38
N SER A 251 14.60 21.34 -1.71
CA SER A 251 15.29 20.21 -2.33
C SER A 251 14.33 19.15 -2.88
N VAL A 252 13.07 19.17 -2.48
CA VAL A 252 12.02 18.30 -3.05
C VAL A 252 11.87 18.51 -4.57
N ASP A 253 12.12 19.74 -5.06
CA ASP A 253 12.07 19.99 -6.52
C ASP A 253 13.11 19.19 -7.29
N LEU A 254 14.27 18.90 -6.70
CA LEU A 254 15.30 18.08 -7.35
C LEU A 254 14.84 16.64 -7.61
N LEU A 255 13.88 16.15 -6.81
CA LEU A 255 13.30 14.81 -6.95
C LEU A 255 12.33 14.71 -8.14
N ILE A 256 11.64 15.82 -8.50
CA ILE A 256 10.57 15.78 -9.51
C ILE A 256 11.16 15.58 -10.91
N GLY A 257 10.81 14.44 -11.55
CA GLY A 257 11.36 14.05 -12.84
C GLY A 257 12.83 13.62 -12.80
N ALA A 258 13.36 13.29 -11.61
CA ALA A 258 14.68 12.72 -11.48
C ALA A 258 14.63 11.19 -11.61
N VAL A 259 15.57 10.62 -12.36
CA VAL A 259 15.77 9.15 -12.33
C VAL A 259 16.45 8.76 -11.02
N ASN A 260 15.96 7.71 -10.37
CA ASN A 260 16.65 7.12 -9.22
C ASN A 260 17.72 6.13 -9.69
N VAL A 261 18.94 6.32 -9.21
CA VAL A 261 20.10 5.55 -9.66
C VAL A 261 20.79 4.85 -8.50
N TRP A 262 20.90 3.53 -8.63
CA TRP A 262 21.75 2.68 -7.81
C TRP A 262 22.91 2.14 -8.66
N CYS A 263 24.14 2.56 -8.29
CA CYS A 263 25.36 2.14 -8.96
C CYS A 263 26.47 1.96 -7.92
N TRP A 264 26.92 0.71 -7.71
CA TRP A 264 27.89 0.37 -6.65
C TRP A 264 29.35 0.54 -7.08
N GLU A 265 29.62 1.51 -7.94
CA GLU A 265 30.97 1.86 -8.35
C GLU A 265 31.67 2.78 -7.35
N ARG A 266 33.00 2.65 -7.26
CA ARG A 266 33.79 3.50 -6.36
C ARG A 266 33.87 4.95 -6.84
N ASP A 267 33.99 5.15 -8.15
CA ASP A 267 34.05 6.48 -8.78
C ASP A 267 32.65 6.98 -9.12
N SER A 268 31.85 7.22 -8.10
CA SER A 268 30.47 7.69 -8.20
C SER A 268 30.34 9.01 -8.96
N LEU A 269 31.27 9.97 -8.69
CA LEU A 269 31.25 11.30 -9.30
C LEU A 269 31.48 11.22 -10.82
N SER A 270 32.38 10.34 -11.27
CA SER A 270 32.62 10.11 -12.72
C SER A 270 31.36 9.57 -13.41
N ILE A 271 30.66 8.63 -12.81
CA ILE A 271 29.41 8.10 -13.38
C ILE A 271 28.35 9.19 -13.51
N VAL A 272 28.13 9.99 -12.46
CA VAL A 272 27.15 11.10 -12.51
C VAL A 272 27.50 12.10 -13.59
N ARG A 273 28.80 12.48 -13.74
CA ARG A 273 29.26 13.36 -14.83
C ARG A 273 29.03 12.76 -16.22
N GLN A 274 29.29 11.46 -16.40
CA GLN A 274 29.02 10.76 -17.66
C GLN A 274 27.53 10.75 -17.99
N MET A 275 26.67 10.56 -16.99
CA MET A 275 25.22 10.58 -17.16
C MET A 275 24.74 11.96 -17.60
N GLN A 276 25.18 13.03 -16.94
CA GLN A 276 24.82 14.41 -17.31
C GLN A 276 25.37 14.78 -18.70
N ALA A 277 26.60 14.43 -19.01
CA ALA A 277 27.18 14.63 -20.35
C ALA A 277 26.42 13.87 -21.46
N ALA A 278 25.72 12.79 -21.10
CA ALA A 278 24.86 12.05 -22.01
C ALA A 278 23.43 12.62 -22.12
N GLY A 279 23.07 13.63 -21.31
CA GLY A 279 21.77 14.28 -21.32
C GLY A 279 20.78 13.74 -20.28
N ILE A 280 21.25 13.01 -19.25
CA ILE A 280 20.48 12.66 -18.06
C ILE A 280 20.72 13.76 -17.01
N GLU A 281 19.86 14.77 -17.00
CA GLU A 281 20.09 16.02 -16.28
C GLU A 281 19.66 15.96 -14.81
N ARG A 282 18.59 15.20 -14.49
CA ARG A 282 18.04 15.13 -13.13
C ARG A 282 18.22 13.72 -12.57
N ILE A 283 18.98 13.64 -11.46
CA ILE A 283 19.44 12.37 -10.89
C ILE A 283 19.22 12.37 -9.38
N LEU A 284 18.45 11.40 -8.87
CA LEU A 284 18.50 10.98 -7.48
C LEU A 284 19.62 9.94 -7.35
N TRP A 285 20.76 10.33 -6.79
CA TRP A 285 21.88 9.43 -6.57
C TRP A 285 21.73 8.72 -5.23
N SER A 286 21.40 7.43 -5.25
CA SER A 286 21.05 6.67 -4.04
C SER A 286 22.23 5.95 -3.39
N ASN A 287 23.42 6.02 -3.97
CA ASN A 287 24.62 5.40 -3.43
C ASN A 287 25.43 6.37 -2.54
N ARG A 288 26.20 5.75 -1.64
CA ARG A 288 27.21 6.49 -0.85
C ARG A 288 28.32 7.03 -1.74
N GLY A 289 28.97 8.10 -1.28
CA GLY A 289 30.17 8.64 -1.85
C GLY A 289 31.10 9.16 -0.75
N SER A 290 32.33 9.58 -1.11
CA SER A 290 33.18 10.34 -0.20
C SER A 290 32.57 11.69 0.13
N PRO A 291 32.96 12.35 1.25
CA PRO A 291 32.51 13.72 1.54
C PRO A 291 32.73 14.69 0.38
N GLU A 292 33.89 14.57 -0.30
CA GLU A 292 34.27 15.37 -1.45
C GLU A 292 33.37 15.13 -2.66
N ASP A 293 33.07 13.85 -2.96
CA ASP A 293 32.18 13.47 -4.07
C ASP A 293 30.74 13.97 -3.81
N ILE A 294 30.23 13.79 -2.59
CA ILE A 294 28.89 14.27 -2.23
C ILE A 294 28.82 15.79 -2.35
N LYS A 295 29.85 16.51 -1.89
CA LYS A 295 29.91 17.95 -2.04
C LYS A 295 29.92 18.36 -3.52
N ALA A 296 30.79 17.74 -4.33
CA ALA A 296 30.88 18.02 -5.76
C ALA A 296 29.56 17.73 -6.50
N MET A 297 28.89 16.61 -6.19
CA MET A 297 27.57 16.27 -6.74
C MET A 297 26.49 17.28 -6.35
N ASN A 298 26.53 17.80 -5.11
CA ASN A 298 25.59 18.83 -4.65
C ASN A 298 25.74 20.17 -5.38
N GLU A 299 26.90 20.44 -5.97
CA GLU A 299 27.17 21.63 -6.80
C GLU A 299 26.70 21.42 -8.25
N MET A 300 26.41 20.18 -8.66
CA MET A 300 25.93 19.87 -10.01
C MET A 300 24.42 20.15 -10.11
N PRO A 301 23.95 20.90 -11.12
CA PRO A 301 22.53 21.15 -11.32
C PRO A 301 21.73 19.84 -11.46
N GLY A 302 20.57 19.76 -10.82
CA GLY A 302 19.64 18.63 -10.96
C GLY A 302 20.03 17.35 -10.21
N VAL A 303 21.14 17.34 -9.45
CA VAL A 303 21.56 16.17 -8.67
C VAL A 303 21.08 16.28 -7.22
N LEU A 304 20.37 15.24 -6.77
CA LEU A 304 19.95 15.04 -5.39
C LEU A 304 20.72 13.85 -4.80
N THR A 305 21.61 14.13 -3.84
CA THR A 305 22.42 13.09 -3.20
C THR A 305 21.67 12.46 -2.03
N SER A 306 21.61 11.13 -2.00
CA SER A 306 20.92 10.35 -0.98
C SER A 306 21.85 9.44 -0.19
N ARG A 307 21.48 9.15 1.03
CA ARG A 307 22.13 8.24 1.96
C ARG A 307 21.19 7.10 2.31
N TYR A 308 21.58 5.88 1.96
CA TYR A 308 20.91 4.66 2.45
C TYR A 308 21.05 4.53 3.95
N ASP A 309 19.99 4.18 4.64
CA ASP A 309 19.98 3.89 6.07
C ASP A 309 18.97 2.79 6.41
N ILE A 310 19.26 2.03 7.48
CA ILE A 310 18.39 0.96 7.98
C ILE A 310 18.44 0.92 9.49
N TYR A 311 17.28 0.81 10.13
CA TYR A 311 17.16 0.71 11.58
C TYR A 311 16.58 -0.63 12.04
N GLN A 312 16.00 -1.41 11.14
CA GLN A 312 15.35 -2.68 11.50
C GLN A 312 16.36 -3.78 11.85
N ASP A 313 17.43 -3.91 11.06
CA ASP A 313 18.29 -5.09 11.14
C ASP A 313 19.47 -4.87 12.06
N LEU A 314 19.73 -5.86 12.92
CA LEU A 314 20.92 -5.96 13.74
C LEU A 314 21.32 -7.43 13.90
N MET A 315 22.62 -7.70 14.05
CA MET A 315 23.15 -9.05 14.14
C MET A 315 23.85 -9.27 15.47
N ASP A 316 23.75 -10.49 16.00
CA ASP A 316 24.53 -10.90 17.16
C ASP A 316 26.04 -10.65 16.92
N PRO A 317 26.70 -9.86 17.78
CA PRO A 317 28.14 -9.57 17.66
C PRO A 317 29.03 -10.83 17.61
N GLN A 318 28.64 -11.90 18.30
CA GLN A 318 29.37 -13.17 18.26
C GLN A 318 29.23 -13.82 16.88
N THR A 319 28.02 -13.87 16.32
CA THR A 319 27.77 -14.36 14.95
C THR A 319 28.56 -13.54 13.92
N VAL A 320 28.60 -12.20 14.07
CA VAL A 320 29.42 -11.34 13.19
C VAL A 320 30.88 -11.76 13.22
N LYS A 321 31.47 -11.91 14.41
CA LYS A 321 32.89 -12.26 14.59
C LYS A 321 33.23 -13.65 14.04
N GLU A 322 32.42 -14.63 14.31
CA GLU A 322 32.70 -16.02 14.03
C GLU A 322 32.28 -16.45 12.63
N GLN A 323 31.13 -16.02 12.18
CA GLN A 323 30.46 -16.57 11.01
C GLN A 323 30.41 -15.62 9.80
N LEU A 324 30.44 -14.30 10.01
CA LEU A 324 30.28 -13.36 8.90
C LEU A 324 31.62 -12.81 8.40
N ARG A 325 31.68 -12.43 7.12
CA ARG A 325 32.85 -11.77 6.52
C ARG A 325 33.03 -10.32 6.98
N GLY A 326 31.97 -9.73 7.56
CA GLY A 326 31.96 -8.36 8.05
C GLY A 326 30.57 -7.97 8.55
N VAL A 327 30.48 -6.79 9.15
CA VAL A 327 29.24 -6.17 9.61
C VAL A 327 28.78 -5.14 8.58
N HIS A 328 27.49 -5.13 8.30
CA HIS A 328 26.91 -4.03 7.52
C HIS A 328 27.00 -2.73 8.33
N SER A 329 27.59 -1.69 7.75
CA SER A 329 27.88 -0.44 8.45
C SER A 329 26.65 0.26 9.03
N ASP A 330 25.45 -0.04 8.52
CA ASP A 330 24.20 0.59 8.95
C ASP A 330 23.40 -0.28 9.92
N TRP A 331 23.84 -1.50 10.25
CA TRP A 331 23.22 -2.27 11.31
C TRP A 331 23.33 -1.57 12.66
N THR A 332 22.24 -1.60 13.42
CA THR A 332 22.15 -0.93 14.74
C THR A 332 22.71 -1.84 15.84
N GLN A 333 24.01 -2.21 15.75
CA GLN A 333 24.64 -3.19 16.63
C GLN A 333 24.55 -2.85 18.13
N ALA A 334 24.53 -1.58 18.48
CA ALA A 334 24.38 -1.15 19.88
C ALA A 334 23.03 -1.56 20.50
N GLY A 335 22.05 -1.96 19.69
CA GLY A 335 20.76 -2.46 20.16
C GLY A 335 20.75 -3.93 20.58
N TRP A 336 21.81 -4.69 20.27
CA TRP A 336 21.91 -6.09 20.65
C TRP A 336 22.34 -6.26 22.09
N PRO A 337 21.71 -7.16 22.90
CA PRO A 337 20.47 -7.91 22.63
C PRO A 337 19.21 -7.21 23.18
N HIS A 338 19.35 -5.98 23.71
CA HIS A 338 18.36 -5.37 24.61
C HIS A 338 17.19 -4.69 23.90
N ASP A 339 17.39 -4.26 22.66
CA ASP A 339 16.37 -3.53 21.89
C ASP A 339 15.73 -4.41 20.80
N ILE A 340 15.99 -5.73 20.80
CA ILE A 340 15.41 -6.67 19.86
C ILE A 340 13.94 -6.90 20.18
N MET A 341 13.12 -6.92 19.14
CA MET A 341 11.72 -7.30 19.24
C MET A 341 11.58 -8.76 19.66
N ARG A 342 10.69 -9.02 20.64
CA ARG A 342 10.39 -10.38 21.13
C ARG A 342 8.97 -10.76 20.82
N ASP A 343 8.76 -12.03 20.52
CA ASP A 343 7.43 -12.62 20.37
C ASP A 343 6.79 -12.97 21.72
N GLU A 344 5.60 -13.55 21.69
CA GLU A 344 4.82 -13.94 22.87
C GLU A 344 5.49 -15.02 23.75
N LYS A 345 6.44 -15.78 23.18
CA LYS A 345 7.21 -16.82 23.90
C LYS A 345 8.50 -16.26 24.49
N GLY A 346 8.81 -14.99 24.24
CA GLY A 346 10.04 -14.34 24.64
C GLY A 346 11.22 -14.57 23.68
N ASP A 347 11.00 -15.30 22.58
CA ASP A 347 11.99 -15.49 21.56
C ASP A 347 12.20 -14.21 20.75
N TRP A 348 13.45 -13.91 20.36
CA TRP A 348 13.74 -12.77 19.53
C TRP A 348 13.23 -12.96 18.09
N ARG A 349 12.65 -11.91 17.53
CA ARG A 349 12.11 -11.93 16.17
C ARG A 349 13.25 -11.91 15.16
N LYS A 350 13.27 -12.91 14.29
CA LYS A 350 14.23 -13.04 13.19
C LYS A 350 13.80 -12.16 12.02
N GLY A 351 14.75 -11.40 11.47
CA GLY A 351 14.61 -10.54 10.31
C GLY A 351 15.27 -11.09 9.06
N TRP A 352 15.95 -10.20 8.33
CA TRP A 352 16.71 -10.57 7.14
C TRP A 352 17.79 -11.61 7.44
N GLN A 353 18.11 -12.44 6.45
CA GLN A 353 19.16 -13.45 6.60
C GLN A 353 20.34 -13.12 5.69
N VAL A 354 21.55 -13.24 6.21
CA VAL A 354 22.80 -13.05 5.47
C VAL A 354 23.58 -14.34 5.38
N THR A 355 24.32 -14.51 4.27
CA THR A 355 25.15 -15.70 4.05
C THR A 355 26.45 -15.59 4.82
N GLY A 356 26.76 -16.57 5.65
CA GLY A 356 28.01 -16.69 6.39
C GLY A 356 29.19 -17.13 5.53
N LYS A 357 30.39 -17.19 6.16
CA LYS A 357 31.64 -17.71 5.55
C LYS A 357 31.51 -19.17 5.14
N ASP A 358 30.72 -19.91 5.89
CA ASP A 358 30.41 -21.33 5.73
C ASP A 358 29.30 -21.62 4.71
N GLY A 359 28.73 -20.59 4.10
CA GLY A 359 27.60 -20.69 3.18
C GLY A 359 26.23 -20.85 3.84
N GLN A 360 26.15 -20.88 5.18
CA GLN A 360 24.91 -20.97 5.91
C GLN A 360 24.23 -19.59 6.01
N MET A 361 22.91 -19.59 6.27
CA MET A 361 22.11 -18.38 6.42
C MET A 361 21.93 -18.02 7.90
N TYR A 362 22.37 -16.84 8.28
CA TYR A 362 22.28 -16.28 9.63
C TYR A 362 21.25 -15.15 9.69
N PRO A 363 20.22 -15.27 10.53
CA PRO A 363 19.18 -14.23 10.61
C PRO A 363 19.65 -13.04 11.44
N CYS A 364 19.35 -11.83 10.96
CA CYS A 364 19.37 -10.63 11.78
C CYS A 364 18.24 -10.66 12.81
N GLY A 365 18.43 -10.03 13.97
CA GLY A 365 17.37 -9.65 14.86
C GLY A 365 16.61 -8.44 14.30
N VAL A 366 15.34 -8.32 14.65
CA VAL A 366 14.52 -7.15 14.33
C VAL A 366 14.56 -6.18 15.50
N LEU A 367 15.07 -4.98 15.27
CA LEU A 367 15.02 -3.89 16.24
C LEU A 367 13.54 -3.55 16.54
N CYS A 368 13.18 -3.35 17.79
CA CYS A 368 11.85 -2.85 18.14
C CYS A 368 11.66 -1.44 17.58
N ASP A 369 10.55 -1.20 16.86
CA ASP A 369 10.29 0.09 16.21
C ASP A 369 10.31 1.26 17.21
N LYS A 370 9.91 1.00 18.45
CA LYS A 370 9.96 1.95 19.58
C LYS A 370 11.37 2.45 19.90
N GLN A 371 12.40 1.70 19.50
CA GLN A 371 13.80 2.02 19.78
C GLN A 371 14.51 2.70 18.57
N ALA A 372 13.96 2.60 17.36
CA ALA A 372 14.62 3.06 16.14
C ALA A 372 14.96 4.56 16.17
N LEU A 373 14.05 5.38 16.67
CA LEU A 373 14.22 6.84 16.70
C LEU A 373 15.41 7.30 17.53
N LYS A 374 15.76 6.62 18.65
CA LYS A 374 16.93 7.00 19.47
C LYS A 374 18.23 6.83 18.70
N TYR A 375 18.33 5.79 17.85
CA TYR A 375 19.49 5.54 17.00
C TYR A 375 19.57 6.52 15.84
N ALA A 376 18.43 6.87 15.25
CA ALA A 376 18.38 7.87 14.19
C ALA A 376 18.85 9.25 14.67
N ARG A 377 18.44 9.67 15.86
CA ARG A 377 18.87 10.92 16.48
C ARG A 377 20.39 11.01 16.76
N GLN A 378 21.06 9.87 16.84
CA GLN A 378 22.52 9.80 16.94
C GLN A 378 23.17 9.77 15.56
N ARG A 379 22.75 8.84 14.70
CA ARG A 379 23.37 8.55 13.40
C ARG A 379 23.20 9.68 12.38
N VAL A 380 21.99 10.23 12.25
CA VAL A 380 21.71 11.24 11.21
C VAL A 380 22.54 12.51 11.40
N PRO A 381 22.58 13.14 12.61
CA PRO A 381 23.44 14.31 12.80
C PRO A 381 24.94 14.01 12.67
N GLU A 382 25.38 12.80 13.05
CA GLU A 382 26.80 12.43 12.93
C GLU A 382 27.21 12.30 11.46
N ASP A 383 26.40 11.64 10.62
CA ASP A 383 26.64 11.57 9.18
C ASP A 383 26.70 12.97 8.53
N LEU A 384 25.80 13.86 8.91
CA LEU A 384 25.70 15.20 8.32
C LEU A 384 26.86 16.14 8.70
N LYS A 385 27.65 15.82 9.74
CA LYS A 385 28.89 16.57 10.05
C LYS A 385 29.95 16.43 8.96
N THR A 386 29.98 15.28 8.29
CA THR A 386 31.00 14.97 7.29
C THR A 386 30.46 14.94 5.87
N HIS A 387 29.22 14.51 5.68
CA HIS A 387 28.59 14.34 4.36
C HIS A 387 27.36 15.23 4.24
N ALA A 388 27.37 16.18 3.34
CA ALA A 388 26.29 17.12 3.13
C ALA A 388 25.14 16.51 2.28
N TYR A 389 24.65 15.31 2.63
CA TYR A 389 23.51 14.69 1.96
C TYR A 389 22.27 15.58 2.05
N ARG A 390 21.51 15.66 0.98
CA ARG A 390 20.22 16.37 0.90
C ARG A 390 19.01 15.45 1.01
N CYS A 391 19.25 14.14 0.89
CA CYS A 391 18.22 13.11 0.94
C CYS A 391 18.68 11.95 1.83
N ARG A 392 17.71 11.25 2.43
CA ARG A 392 17.95 10.02 3.18
C ARG A 392 16.88 8.97 2.82
N PHE A 393 17.32 7.82 2.38
CA PHE A 393 16.49 6.67 2.12
C PHE A 393 16.47 5.77 3.36
N ILE A 394 15.28 5.48 3.89
CA ILE A 394 15.11 4.63 5.08
C ILE A 394 14.54 3.29 4.64
N ASP A 395 15.40 2.30 4.62
CA ASP A 395 15.07 0.94 4.23
C ASP A 395 14.16 0.26 5.26
N THR A 396 13.37 -0.72 4.84
CA THR A 396 12.48 -1.59 5.62
C THR A 396 11.37 -0.92 6.44
N THR A 397 11.48 0.35 6.78
CA THR A 397 10.55 1.03 7.70
C THR A 397 9.11 0.98 7.20
N THR A 398 8.88 1.20 5.92
CA THR A 398 7.56 1.09 5.29
C THR A 398 7.32 -0.28 4.65
N ALA A 399 8.36 -1.03 4.33
CA ALA A 399 8.25 -2.36 3.73
C ALA A 399 7.83 -3.44 4.73
N SER A 400 8.27 -3.36 5.97
CA SER A 400 7.89 -4.33 6.97
C SER A 400 6.52 -4.00 7.58
N PRO A 401 5.66 -5.04 7.84
CA PRO A 401 4.34 -4.82 8.43
C PRO A 401 4.45 -4.27 9.86
N TRP A 402 3.34 -3.74 10.38
CA TRP A 402 3.23 -3.43 11.81
C TRP A 402 3.43 -4.70 12.63
N ARG A 403 4.15 -4.59 13.74
CA ARG A 403 4.53 -5.74 14.56
C ARG A 403 4.21 -5.50 16.04
N GLU A 404 4.05 -6.58 16.75
CA GLU A 404 3.94 -6.58 18.22
C GLU A 404 5.27 -6.96 18.84
N CYS A 405 5.61 -6.31 19.96
CA CYS A 405 6.74 -6.68 20.79
C CYS A 405 6.26 -7.03 22.19
N TYR A 406 6.75 -8.14 22.71
CA TYR A 406 6.37 -8.65 24.05
C TYR A 406 7.50 -8.47 25.09
N ASP A 407 8.62 -7.83 24.72
CA ASP A 407 9.65 -7.47 25.69
C ASP A 407 9.10 -6.52 26.75
N SER A 408 9.40 -6.78 28.03
CA SER A 408 8.88 -6.00 29.15
C SER A 408 9.40 -4.57 29.20
N ASN A 409 10.58 -4.29 28.64
CA ASN A 409 11.20 -2.95 28.64
C ASN A 409 10.65 -2.05 27.53
N HIS A 410 10.21 -2.65 26.41
CA HIS A 410 9.66 -1.93 25.27
C HIS A 410 8.47 -2.68 24.64
N PRO A 411 7.42 -2.97 25.43
CA PRO A 411 6.24 -3.60 24.90
C PRO A 411 5.59 -2.69 23.85
N MET A 412 5.03 -3.30 22.80
CA MET A 412 4.50 -2.56 21.67
C MET A 412 3.36 -3.33 20.98
N THR A 413 2.27 -2.66 20.68
CA THR A 413 1.18 -3.11 19.83
C THR A 413 1.46 -2.74 18.37
N ARG A 414 0.65 -3.23 17.41
CA ARG A 414 0.80 -2.82 16.00
C ARG A 414 0.47 -1.34 15.78
N SER A 415 -0.47 -0.79 16.53
CA SER A 415 -0.75 0.66 16.50
C SER A 415 0.44 1.49 17.00
N GLU A 416 1.14 1.02 18.03
CA GLU A 416 2.37 1.66 18.50
C GLU A 416 3.54 1.45 17.51
N SER A 417 3.65 0.28 16.86
CA SER A 417 4.62 0.05 15.77
C SER A 417 4.44 1.08 14.66
N LYS A 418 3.21 1.26 14.16
CA LYS A 418 2.86 2.33 13.22
C LYS A 418 3.31 3.71 13.73
N TYR A 419 2.93 4.08 14.93
CA TYR A 419 3.27 5.37 15.53
C TYR A 419 4.80 5.60 15.51
N TRP A 420 5.60 4.66 16.00
CA TRP A 420 7.05 4.82 16.09
C TRP A 420 7.75 4.83 14.73
N LYS A 421 7.27 4.05 13.76
CA LYS A 421 7.76 4.12 12.39
C LYS A 421 7.46 5.48 11.76
N MET A 422 6.28 6.03 11.96
CA MET A 422 5.93 7.38 11.46
C MET A 422 6.73 8.47 12.17
N GLU A 423 6.99 8.35 13.46
CA GLU A 423 7.84 9.28 14.22
C GLU A 423 9.30 9.26 13.73
N LEU A 424 9.82 8.09 13.35
CA LEU A 424 11.14 8.01 12.71
C LEU A 424 11.17 8.79 11.40
N LEU A 425 10.17 8.59 10.53
CA LEU A 425 10.09 9.30 9.24
C LEU A 425 9.84 10.80 9.42
N ARG A 426 8.98 11.18 10.36
CA ARG A 426 8.74 12.58 10.72
C ARG A 426 10.05 13.26 11.16
N TYR A 427 10.82 12.62 12.02
CA TYR A 427 12.13 13.15 12.47
C TYR A 427 13.06 13.40 11.29
N VAL A 428 13.19 12.45 10.37
CA VAL A 428 14.07 12.60 9.19
C VAL A 428 13.56 13.71 8.27
N CYS A 429 12.24 13.76 8.04
CA CYS A 429 11.62 14.76 7.15
C CYS A 429 11.59 16.16 7.76
N GLU A 430 11.05 16.29 8.98
CA GLU A 430 10.71 17.58 9.57
C GLU A 430 11.82 18.16 10.43
N ASP A 431 12.47 17.34 11.27
CA ASP A 431 13.49 17.83 12.21
C ASP A 431 14.86 17.99 11.51
N THR A 432 15.24 17.04 10.64
CA THR A 432 16.53 17.13 9.92
C THR A 432 16.44 17.79 8.54
N LYS A 433 15.23 18.09 8.05
CA LYS A 433 14.98 18.73 6.75
C LYS A 433 15.56 17.98 5.55
N LEU A 434 15.69 16.67 5.64
CA LEU A 434 16.14 15.85 4.51
C LEU A 434 14.95 15.45 3.61
N VAL A 435 15.17 15.40 2.31
CA VAL A 435 14.25 14.68 1.42
C VAL A 435 14.24 13.22 1.87
N THR A 436 13.07 12.69 2.20
CA THR A 436 12.94 11.38 2.83
C THR A 436 12.36 10.38 1.84
N GLY A 437 13.08 9.29 1.62
CA GLY A 437 12.65 8.15 0.82
C GLY A 437 12.47 6.90 1.66
N CYS A 438 11.63 5.97 1.20
CA CYS A 438 11.46 4.66 1.79
C CYS A 438 11.32 3.57 0.72
N GLU A 439 11.48 2.30 1.14
CA GLU A 439 11.52 1.14 0.24
C GLU A 439 10.16 0.85 -0.39
N THR A 440 9.08 0.89 0.38
CA THR A 440 7.74 0.49 -0.06
C THR A 440 6.70 1.54 0.29
N GLY A 441 5.82 1.82 -0.66
CA GLY A 441 4.75 2.77 -0.45
C GLY A 441 3.59 2.22 0.37
N HIS A 442 3.15 3.01 1.34
CA HIS A 442 1.82 2.91 1.95
C HIS A 442 1.38 4.28 2.47
N ASP A 443 0.09 4.48 2.56
CA ASP A 443 -0.48 5.82 2.76
C ASP A 443 -0.28 6.41 4.16
N ALA A 444 -0.06 5.60 5.19
CA ALA A 444 0.27 6.12 6.51
C ALA A 444 1.56 6.96 6.51
N ALA A 445 2.50 6.70 5.58
CA ALA A 445 3.77 7.41 5.47
C ALA A 445 3.71 8.65 4.56
N VAL A 446 2.65 8.83 3.77
CA VAL A 446 2.52 9.93 2.80
C VAL A 446 2.81 11.31 3.40
N PRO A 447 2.38 11.68 4.61
CA PRO A 447 2.70 12.99 5.18
C PRO A 447 4.19 13.26 5.37
N TYR A 448 5.02 12.23 5.54
CA TYR A 448 6.42 12.33 5.96
C TYR A 448 7.44 11.89 4.89
N VAL A 449 7.00 11.26 3.80
CA VAL A 449 7.86 10.70 2.76
C VAL A 449 7.69 11.46 1.46
N HIS A 450 8.79 11.70 0.73
CA HIS A 450 8.78 12.41 -0.55
C HIS A 450 8.79 11.46 -1.74
N TYR A 451 9.39 10.27 -1.58
CA TYR A 451 9.36 9.23 -2.60
C TYR A 451 9.38 7.82 -1.99
N PHE A 452 8.85 6.88 -2.73
CA PHE A 452 9.03 5.46 -2.50
C PHE A 452 9.82 4.87 -3.65
N GLU A 453 10.87 4.10 -3.35
CA GLU A 453 11.65 3.40 -4.37
C GLU A 453 10.84 2.33 -5.07
N GLY A 454 9.88 1.75 -4.38
CA GLY A 454 8.95 0.83 -4.97
C GLY A 454 7.66 0.82 -4.20
N MET A 455 6.61 0.67 -4.94
CA MET A 455 5.39 0.09 -4.44
C MET A 455 5.67 -1.40 -4.54
N LEU A 456 6.01 -2.10 -3.47
CA LEU A 456 6.52 -3.48 -3.52
C LEU A 456 5.86 -4.33 -4.60
N SER A 457 6.68 -5.03 -5.37
CA SER A 457 6.19 -5.98 -6.35
C SER A 457 5.26 -7.00 -5.70
N LEU A 458 4.27 -7.40 -6.46
CA LEU A 458 3.26 -8.38 -6.04
C LEU A 458 3.96 -9.69 -5.68
N GLY A 459 4.03 -10.05 -4.40
CA GLY A 459 4.80 -11.17 -3.88
C GLY A 459 4.89 -12.40 -4.79
N PRO A 460 3.75 -13.04 -5.18
CA PRO A 460 3.77 -14.20 -6.05
C PRO A 460 4.19 -13.90 -7.51
N TYR A 461 4.21 -12.64 -7.91
CA TYR A 461 4.36 -12.20 -9.30
C TYR A 461 5.68 -11.50 -9.58
N ARG A 462 6.54 -11.31 -8.59
CA ARG A 462 7.87 -10.72 -8.78
C ARG A 462 8.88 -11.72 -9.33
N VAL A 463 10.00 -11.22 -9.85
CA VAL A 463 11.10 -12.10 -10.26
C VAL A 463 11.64 -12.89 -9.07
N PRO A 464 12.07 -14.14 -9.27
CA PRO A 464 12.75 -14.91 -8.25
C PRO A 464 13.99 -14.16 -7.72
N ASP A 465 14.32 -14.32 -6.45
CA ASP A 465 15.45 -13.67 -5.76
C ASP A 465 15.46 -12.14 -5.75
N ALA A 466 14.32 -11.50 -6.08
CA ALA A 466 14.19 -10.06 -5.92
C ALA A 466 14.59 -9.62 -4.50
N GLY A 467 15.45 -8.60 -4.40
CA GLY A 467 16.02 -8.12 -3.15
C GLY A 467 17.30 -8.83 -2.68
N ARG A 468 17.68 -9.99 -3.23
CA ARG A 468 18.94 -10.67 -2.91
C ARG A 468 20.04 -10.41 -3.92
N ASP A 469 19.74 -10.56 -5.20
CA ASP A 469 20.66 -10.23 -6.29
C ASP A 469 20.08 -9.11 -7.15
N MET A 470 20.15 -7.89 -6.61
CA MET A 470 19.57 -6.72 -7.23
C MET A 470 20.21 -6.34 -8.56
N ARG A 471 21.50 -6.71 -8.77
CA ARG A 471 22.22 -6.41 -10.02
C ARG A 471 22.00 -7.42 -11.12
N ARG A 472 21.45 -8.60 -10.79
CA ARG A 472 21.19 -9.64 -11.79
C ARG A 472 20.18 -9.16 -12.83
N ILE A 473 20.57 -9.23 -14.11
CA ILE A 473 19.69 -8.98 -15.24
C ILE A 473 19.04 -10.32 -15.64
N TRP A 474 17.73 -10.31 -15.83
CA TRP A 474 16.96 -11.48 -16.22
C TRP A 474 16.65 -11.41 -17.72
N THR A 475 17.19 -12.35 -18.50
CA THR A 475 16.91 -12.51 -19.93
C THR A 475 15.58 -13.22 -20.16
N ASP A 476 15.27 -14.22 -19.33
CA ASP A 476 14.02 -14.98 -19.37
C ASP A 476 13.05 -14.45 -18.33
N VAL A 477 11.92 -13.91 -18.78
CA VAL A 477 10.92 -13.33 -17.90
C VAL A 477 9.89 -14.40 -17.52
N PRO A 478 9.69 -14.70 -16.22
CA PRO A 478 8.65 -15.62 -15.81
C PRO A 478 7.26 -15.15 -16.28
N GLU A 479 6.45 -16.07 -16.81
CA GLU A 479 5.12 -15.76 -17.36
C GLU A 479 4.25 -14.96 -16.38
N ARG A 480 4.26 -15.33 -15.09
CA ARG A 480 3.48 -14.63 -14.05
C ARG A 480 3.93 -13.18 -13.87
N VAL A 481 5.24 -12.89 -14.02
CA VAL A 481 5.78 -11.52 -13.98
C VAL A 481 5.26 -10.72 -15.17
N ALA A 482 5.40 -11.27 -16.37
CA ALA A 482 4.93 -10.62 -17.58
C ALA A 482 3.42 -10.37 -17.57
N LYS A 483 2.64 -11.32 -17.04
CA LYS A 483 1.17 -11.26 -16.99
C LYS A 483 0.67 -10.28 -15.94
N PHE A 484 1.14 -10.33 -14.71
CA PHE A 484 0.56 -9.59 -13.59
C PHE A 484 1.39 -8.37 -13.20
N GLN A 485 2.72 -8.51 -13.07
CA GLN A 485 3.58 -7.41 -12.64
C GLN A 485 3.70 -6.32 -13.73
N LEU A 486 3.86 -6.74 -14.99
CA LEU A 486 4.00 -5.87 -16.15
C LEU A 486 2.87 -6.05 -17.18
N GLY A 487 1.75 -6.64 -16.77
CA GLY A 487 0.60 -6.89 -17.64
C GLY A 487 -0.38 -5.72 -17.63
N HIS A 488 -0.37 -4.91 -18.70
CA HIS A 488 -1.22 -3.71 -18.83
C HIS A 488 -2.73 -4.01 -18.72
N ARG A 489 -3.15 -5.25 -18.98
CA ARG A 489 -4.56 -5.67 -18.84
C ARG A 489 -4.99 -5.85 -17.39
N TYR A 490 -4.04 -6.02 -16.47
CA TYR A 490 -4.28 -6.21 -15.04
C TYR A 490 -3.89 -4.98 -14.20
N ARG A 491 -2.87 -4.23 -14.61
CA ARG A 491 -2.38 -3.08 -13.84
C ARG A 491 -3.37 -1.91 -13.86
N LEU A 492 -3.51 -1.25 -12.71
CA LEU A 492 -4.29 -0.03 -12.50
C LEU A 492 -3.46 1.01 -11.76
N PRO A 493 -3.53 2.30 -12.10
CA PRO A 493 -2.85 3.38 -11.39
C PRO A 493 -3.63 3.81 -10.13
N LEU A 494 -3.96 2.86 -9.22
CA LEU A 494 -4.79 3.20 -8.06
C LEU A 494 -4.06 4.13 -7.10
N TRP A 495 -2.73 3.94 -6.94
CA TRP A 495 -1.90 4.80 -6.11
C TRP A 495 -1.83 6.21 -6.71
N GLU A 496 -1.56 6.33 -7.99
CA GLU A 496 -1.43 7.61 -8.67
C GLU A 496 -2.75 8.38 -8.71
N LEU A 497 -3.88 7.70 -8.87
CA LEU A 497 -5.20 8.32 -8.78
C LEU A 497 -5.50 8.91 -7.40
N VAL A 498 -4.83 8.41 -6.35
CA VAL A 498 -4.99 8.93 -4.98
C VAL A 498 -3.87 9.90 -4.61
N TYR A 499 -2.59 9.59 -4.92
CA TYR A 499 -1.41 10.23 -4.31
C TYR A 499 -0.35 10.73 -5.30
N HIS A 500 -0.61 10.81 -6.60
CA HIS A 500 0.38 11.24 -7.59
C HIS A 500 1.04 12.58 -7.24
N ASP A 501 0.25 13.55 -6.79
CA ASP A 501 0.71 14.87 -6.38
C ASP A 501 1.25 14.93 -4.93
N CYS A 502 1.35 13.80 -4.25
CA CYS A 502 1.77 13.72 -2.85
C CYS A 502 3.13 13.07 -2.67
N VAL A 503 3.45 12.04 -3.47
CA VAL A 503 4.68 11.24 -3.33
C VAL A 503 5.11 10.76 -4.70
N VAL A 504 6.41 10.86 -5.00
CA VAL A 504 6.99 10.23 -6.19
C VAL A 504 7.09 8.72 -5.95
N SER A 505 6.45 7.91 -6.80
CA SER A 505 6.54 6.45 -6.74
C SER A 505 7.45 5.90 -7.83
N GLN A 506 8.22 4.89 -7.49
CA GLN A 506 9.10 4.16 -8.40
C GLN A 506 8.82 2.67 -8.26
N TRP A 507 9.34 1.84 -9.16
CA TRP A 507 9.19 0.41 -9.08
C TRP A 507 10.52 -0.26 -8.78
N TYR A 508 10.50 -1.15 -7.84
CA TYR A 508 11.64 -1.84 -7.27
C TYR A 508 11.33 -3.34 -7.08
N TRP A 509 12.28 -4.13 -6.61
CA TRP A 509 12.13 -5.56 -6.32
C TRP A 509 11.93 -6.45 -7.55
N GLY A 510 12.70 -6.19 -8.60
CA GLY A 510 12.77 -7.03 -9.77
C GLY A 510 11.96 -6.50 -10.96
N ASP A 511 11.55 -5.26 -10.89
CA ASP A 511 10.82 -4.59 -11.96
C ASP A 511 11.30 -3.15 -12.25
N TYR A 512 12.47 -2.75 -11.74
CA TYR A 512 13.11 -1.52 -12.18
C TYR A 512 13.46 -1.59 -13.67
N ASN A 513 13.51 -0.46 -14.35
CA ASN A 513 13.44 -0.38 -15.81
C ASN A 513 14.41 -1.30 -16.57
N ASN A 514 15.66 -1.40 -16.14
CA ASN A 514 16.65 -2.25 -16.83
C ASN A 514 16.78 -3.68 -16.29
N LYS A 515 15.94 -4.11 -15.33
CA LYS A 515 15.99 -5.48 -14.74
C LYS A 515 15.64 -6.57 -15.75
N LEU A 516 14.67 -6.27 -16.60
CA LEU A 516 14.09 -7.16 -17.60
C LEU A 516 14.24 -6.52 -18.98
N PRO A 517 15.41 -6.63 -19.65
CA PRO A 517 15.67 -5.89 -20.89
C PRO A 517 14.62 -6.09 -22.00
N SER A 518 14.06 -7.30 -22.11
CA SER A 518 13.00 -7.62 -23.09
C SER A 518 11.67 -6.90 -22.80
N LEU A 519 11.45 -6.41 -21.58
CA LEU A 519 10.25 -5.67 -21.16
C LEU A 519 10.55 -4.21 -20.80
N TRP A 520 11.76 -3.72 -21.03
CA TRP A 520 12.15 -2.36 -20.65
C TRP A 520 11.30 -1.30 -21.34
N ASP A 521 11.02 -1.43 -22.65
CA ASP A 521 10.14 -0.51 -23.36
C ASP A 521 8.74 -0.47 -22.76
N LYS A 522 8.20 -1.63 -22.43
CA LYS A 522 6.90 -1.72 -21.78
C LYS A 522 6.90 -1.10 -20.39
N ARG A 523 8.00 -1.26 -19.64
CA ARG A 523 8.18 -0.63 -18.34
C ARG A 523 8.22 0.90 -18.46
N ASP A 524 8.94 1.43 -19.46
CA ASP A 524 8.95 2.86 -19.76
C ASP A 524 7.56 3.39 -20.11
N LEU A 525 6.75 2.63 -20.85
CA LEU A 525 5.37 3.01 -21.17
C LEU A 525 4.48 3.14 -19.93
N PHE A 526 4.67 2.29 -18.90
CA PHE A 526 3.98 2.47 -17.61
C PHE A 526 4.44 3.75 -16.91
N ASN A 527 5.74 4.06 -16.89
CA ASN A 527 6.23 5.31 -16.33
C ASN A 527 5.61 6.52 -17.03
N VAL A 528 5.55 6.49 -18.35
CA VAL A 528 4.94 7.57 -19.15
C VAL A 528 3.44 7.69 -18.84
N LEU A 529 2.70 6.57 -18.84
CA LEU A 529 1.26 6.56 -18.56
C LEU A 529 0.94 7.09 -17.16
N TYR A 530 1.75 6.71 -16.16
CA TYR A 530 1.52 7.06 -14.77
C TYR A 530 2.16 8.40 -14.36
N GLY A 531 2.98 8.99 -15.21
CA GLY A 531 3.70 10.24 -14.91
C GLY A 531 4.77 10.05 -13.83
N THR A 532 5.38 8.87 -13.75
CA THR A 532 6.37 8.50 -12.73
C THR A 532 7.78 8.37 -13.34
N PRO A 533 8.85 8.69 -12.58
CA PRO A 533 10.21 8.56 -13.08
C PRO A 533 10.68 7.10 -13.06
N PRO A 534 11.68 6.75 -13.88
CA PRO A 534 12.28 5.42 -13.89
C PRO A 534 13.26 5.23 -12.73
N MET A 535 13.58 3.97 -12.46
CA MET A 535 14.65 3.57 -11.57
C MET A 535 15.65 2.69 -12.32
N PHE A 536 16.94 2.98 -12.15
CA PHE A 536 18.03 2.27 -12.80
C PHE A 536 18.97 1.65 -11.77
N MET A 537 19.35 0.38 -11.98
CA MET A 537 20.40 -0.30 -11.23
C MET A 537 21.42 -0.87 -12.20
N PHE A 538 22.68 -0.43 -12.10
CA PHE A 538 23.72 -0.84 -13.04
C PHE A 538 25.12 -0.73 -12.44
N ASP A 539 26.09 -1.39 -13.08
CA ASP A 539 27.52 -1.15 -12.93
C ASP A 539 28.09 -0.39 -14.14
N SER A 540 29.34 -0.02 -14.08
CA SER A 540 30.00 0.76 -15.15
C SER A 540 30.04 0.03 -16.49
N GLN A 541 30.14 -1.31 -16.47
CA GLN A 541 30.12 -2.11 -17.69
C GLN A 541 28.74 -2.03 -18.35
N PHE A 542 27.67 -2.32 -17.61
CA PHE A 542 26.31 -2.30 -18.14
C PHE A 542 25.90 -0.90 -18.60
N TRP A 543 26.34 0.14 -17.89
CA TRP A 543 26.17 1.54 -18.31
C TRP A 543 26.85 1.80 -19.67
N GLY A 544 28.13 1.40 -19.83
CA GLY A 544 28.88 1.59 -21.07
C GLY A 544 28.22 0.90 -22.28
N GLU A 545 27.75 -0.33 -22.10
CA GLU A 545 27.12 -1.14 -23.12
C GLU A 545 25.71 -0.63 -23.52
N ASN A 546 24.96 -0.01 -22.59
CA ASN A 546 23.54 0.34 -22.74
C ASN A 546 23.25 1.84 -22.64
N LYS A 547 24.26 2.69 -22.68
CA LYS A 547 24.17 4.15 -22.47
C LYS A 547 23.03 4.82 -23.25
N GLN A 548 22.91 4.51 -24.55
CA GLN A 548 21.86 5.10 -25.39
C GLN A 548 20.46 4.71 -24.92
N ARG A 549 20.29 3.46 -24.46
CA ARG A 549 19.00 2.97 -23.97
C ARG A 549 18.60 3.64 -22.66
N PHE A 550 19.54 3.86 -21.74
CA PHE A 550 19.31 4.65 -20.52
C PHE A 550 18.89 6.09 -20.83
N VAL A 551 19.58 6.73 -21.75
CA VAL A 551 19.26 8.11 -22.17
C VAL A 551 17.87 8.19 -22.81
N GLN A 552 17.51 7.21 -23.66
CA GLN A 552 16.19 7.13 -24.27
C GLN A 552 15.11 6.96 -23.21
N SER A 553 15.28 6.01 -22.28
CA SER A 553 14.37 5.76 -21.17
C SER A 553 14.16 7.01 -20.31
N TYR A 554 15.26 7.69 -19.93
CA TYR A 554 15.20 8.96 -19.20
C TYR A 554 14.39 10.03 -19.95
N LYS A 555 14.72 10.27 -21.21
CA LYS A 555 14.06 11.32 -22.00
C LYS A 555 12.57 11.09 -22.20
N SER A 556 12.14 9.84 -22.42
CA SER A 556 10.73 9.52 -22.58
C SER A 556 9.93 9.63 -21.29
N THR A 557 10.49 9.15 -20.18
CA THR A 557 9.77 9.02 -18.91
C THR A 557 9.89 10.27 -18.04
N CYS A 558 11.11 10.79 -17.84
CA CYS A 558 11.37 11.92 -16.93
C CYS A 558 10.79 13.24 -17.43
N SER A 559 10.62 13.45 -18.74
CA SER A 559 9.96 14.64 -19.28
C SER A 559 8.51 14.72 -18.81
N VAL A 560 7.77 13.62 -18.92
CA VAL A 560 6.37 13.54 -18.44
C VAL A 560 6.31 13.62 -16.92
N ALA A 561 7.16 12.85 -16.21
CA ALA A 561 7.24 12.88 -14.75
C ALA A 561 7.59 14.28 -14.20
N ARG A 562 8.42 15.06 -14.91
CA ARG A 562 8.70 16.46 -14.53
C ARG A 562 7.50 17.36 -14.76
N ALA A 563 6.85 17.24 -15.90
CA ALA A 563 5.72 18.09 -16.27
C ALA A 563 4.47 17.82 -15.40
N ALA A 564 4.19 16.54 -15.07
CA ALA A 564 3.04 16.14 -14.28
C ALA A 564 3.31 16.09 -12.77
N GLY A 565 4.56 16.13 -12.30
CA GLY A 565 4.96 15.69 -10.96
C GLY A 565 4.31 16.38 -9.77
N TYR A 566 3.78 17.59 -9.92
CA TYR A 566 3.00 18.31 -8.90
C TYR A 566 1.48 18.23 -9.13
N ALA A 567 1.04 17.60 -10.22
CA ALA A 567 -0.36 17.55 -10.59
C ALA A 567 -1.06 16.29 -10.05
N GLU A 568 -2.32 16.43 -9.68
CA GLU A 568 -3.18 15.28 -9.38
C GLU A 568 -3.43 14.48 -10.66
N MET A 569 -3.32 13.14 -10.64
CA MET A 569 -3.89 12.30 -11.68
C MET A 569 -5.42 12.26 -11.50
N THR A 570 -6.14 12.89 -12.41
CA THR A 570 -7.59 13.09 -12.29
C THR A 570 -8.42 11.97 -12.91
N ASP A 571 -7.86 11.26 -13.89
CA ASP A 571 -8.59 10.24 -14.65
C ASP A 571 -7.66 9.15 -15.22
N HIS A 572 -8.21 7.95 -15.40
CA HIS A 572 -7.62 6.84 -16.14
C HIS A 572 -8.70 6.09 -16.91
N ARG A 573 -8.47 5.84 -18.19
CA ARG A 573 -9.43 5.16 -19.07
C ARG A 573 -8.77 4.10 -19.92
N PHE A 574 -9.50 3.01 -20.14
CA PHE A 574 -9.24 2.08 -21.22
C PHE A 574 -9.96 2.60 -22.48
N LEU A 575 -9.21 2.88 -23.53
CA LEU A 575 -9.76 3.37 -24.80
C LEU A 575 -10.16 2.23 -25.72
N THR A 576 -9.68 1.02 -25.45
CA THR A 576 -10.02 -0.20 -26.19
C THR A 576 -10.51 -1.30 -25.24
N PRO A 577 -11.43 -2.19 -25.68
CA PRO A 577 -11.99 -3.25 -24.83
C PRO A 577 -10.95 -4.26 -24.32
N ASP A 578 -9.89 -4.51 -25.09
CA ASP A 578 -8.75 -5.36 -24.72
C ASP A 578 -7.77 -4.69 -23.75
N ARG A 579 -8.01 -3.40 -23.41
CA ARG A 579 -7.18 -2.56 -22.55
C ARG A 579 -5.78 -2.27 -23.11
N ASP A 580 -5.55 -2.51 -24.39
CA ASP A 580 -4.24 -2.27 -25.00
C ASP A 580 -3.95 -0.77 -25.13
N VAL A 581 -4.98 0.07 -25.32
CA VAL A 581 -4.80 1.53 -25.34
C VAL A 581 -5.41 2.15 -24.07
N GLN A 582 -4.57 2.90 -23.35
CA GLN A 582 -4.93 3.51 -22.09
C GLN A 582 -4.60 4.99 -22.08
N GLN A 583 -5.39 5.79 -21.35
CA GLN A 583 -5.16 7.22 -21.22
C GLN A 583 -5.25 7.64 -19.74
N THR A 584 -4.33 8.49 -19.32
CA THR A 584 -4.39 9.22 -18.03
C THR A 584 -4.52 10.72 -18.28
N ARG A 585 -5.09 11.43 -17.31
CA ARG A 585 -5.20 12.89 -17.30
C ARG A 585 -4.75 13.45 -15.97
N PHE A 586 -4.12 14.61 -16.05
CA PHE A 586 -3.61 15.33 -14.89
C PHE A 586 -4.29 16.70 -14.73
N SER A 587 -4.31 17.23 -13.52
CA SER A 587 -4.99 18.48 -13.17
C SER A 587 -4.41 19.73 -13.85
N ASN A 588 -3.20 19.64 -14.38
CA ASN A 588 -2.51 20.69 -15.17
C ASN A 588 -2.71 20.55 -16.69
N SER A 589 -3.79 19.92 -17.11
CA SER A 589 -4.19 19.70 -18.52
C SER A 589 -3.34 18.72 -19.32
N ILE A 590 -2.33 18.10 -18.74
CA ILE A 590 -1.58 17.03 -19.41
C ILE A 590 -2.50 15.81 -19.57
N ALA A 591 -2.50 15.25 -20.77
CA ALA A 591 -3.08 13.95 -21.05
C ALA A 591 -2.06 13.05 -21.75
N VAL A 592 -1.96 11.82 -21.26
CA VAL A 592 -1.03 10.80 -21.78
C VAL A 592 -1.83 9.63 -22.29
N THR A 593 -1.63 9.27 -23.56
CA THR A 593 -2.23 8.07 -24.15
C THR A 593 -1.11 7.10 -24.51
N VAL A 594 -1.20 5.87 -24.04
CA VAL A 594 -0.23 4.80 -24.32
C VAL A 594 -0.91 3.67 -25.07
N ASN A 595 -0.25 3.18 -26.10
CA ASN A 595 -0.62 1.99 -26.85
C ASN A 595 0.35 0.85 -26.50
N PHE A 596 -0.08 -0.10 -25.67
CA PHE A 596 0.65 -1.32 -25.33
C PHE A 596 0.47 -2.45 -26.36
N GLY A 597 -0.41 -2.24 -27.35
CA GLY A 597 -0.72 -3.22 -28.39
C GLY A 597 0.34 -3.32 -29.48
N ASP A 598 0.17 -4.30 -30.35
CA ASP A 598 1.05 -4.62 -31.47
C ASP A 598 0.67 -3.91 -32.78
N ARG A 599 -0.41 -3.09 -32.79
CA ARG A 599 -0.92 -2.35 -33.94
C ARG A 599 -0.99 -0.86 -33.63
N PRO A 600 -0.84 0.01 -34.67
CA PRO A 600 -1.08 1.43 -34.48
C PRO A 600 -2.52 1.72 -34.05
N TYR A 601 -2.68 2.77 -33.23
CA TYR A 601 -3.98 3.26 -32.79
C TYR A 601 -4.17 4.72 -33.24
N ARG A 602 -5.33 5.04 -33.83
CA ARG A 602 -5.64 6.40 -34.26
C ARG A 602 -6.54 7.08 -33.25
N LEU A 603 -6.09 8.23 -32.77
CA LEU A 603 -6.86 9.09 -31.89
C LEU A 603 -8.00 9.80 -32.61
N PRO A 604 -9.05 10.28 -31.90
CA PRO A 604 -10.16 11.02 -32.52
C PRO A 604 -9.75 12.30 -33.24
N ASP A 605 -8.65 12.93 -32.85
CA ASP A 605 -8.07 14.12 -33.52
C ASP A 605 -7.24 13.79 -34.77
N GLY A 606 -7.12 12.52 -35.11
CA GLY A 606 -6.40 12.02 -36.30
C GLY A 606 -4.93 11.66 -36.04
N ALA A 607 -4.37 11.95 -34.86
CA ALA A 607 -3.02 11.55 -34.52
C ALA A 607 -2.91 10.02 -34.41
N GLU A 608 -1.77 9.46 -34.84
CA GLU A 608 -1.51 8.03 -34.81
C GLU A 608 -0.46 7.69 -33.74
N ILE A 609 -0.79 6.73 -32.88
CA ILE A 609 0.14 6.17 -31.90
C ILE A 609 0.61 4.82 -32.39
N LYS A 610 1.91 4.69 -32.64
CA LYS A 610 2.52 3.42 -33.06
C LYS A 610 2.28 2.30 -32.05
N ALA A 611 2.42 1.06 -32.49
CA ALA A 611 2.54 -0.08 -31.59
C ALA A 611 3.64 0.18 -30.55
N MET A 612 3.41 -0.18 -29.30
CA MET A 612 4.32 0.08 -28.18
C MET A 612 4.79 1.56 -28.13
N GLY A 613 3.86 2.48 -28.32
CA GLY A 613 4.12 3.91 -28.37
C GLY A 613 3.20 4.73 -27.47
N TYR A 614 3.41 6.03 -27.45
CA TYR A 614 2.62 6.95 -26.64
C TYR A 614 2.44 8.31 -27.32
N HIS A 615 1.45 9.05 -26.85
CA HIS A 615 1.17 10.42 -27.25
C HIS A 615 0.87 11.27 -26.01
N VAL A 616 1.48 12.45 -25.90
CA VAL A 616 1.29 13.38 -24.79
C VAL A 616 0.78 14.71 -25.34
N THR A 617 -0.24 15.25 -24.69
CA THR A 617 -0.76 16.59 -24.99
C THR A 617 -0.74 17.45 -23.74
N GLY A 618 -0.68 18.77 -23.89
CA GLY A 618 -0.71 19.72 -22.78
C GLY A 618 0.65 19.92 -22.07
N MET A 619 1.76 19.43 -22.64
CA MET A 619 3.12 19.70 -22.15
C MET A 619 3.65 21.00 -22.73
#